data_d68b259daec6fe1b10eb3d8410f84182
#
_entry.id   d68b259daec6fe1b10eb3d8410f84182
#
_cell.length_a   1.000
_cell.length_b   1.000
_cell.length_c   1.000
_cell.angle_alpha   90.00
_cell.angle_beta   90.00
_cell.angle_gamma   90.00
#
_symmetry.space_group_name_H-M   'P 1'
#
loop_
_entity.id
_entity.type
_entity.pdbx_description
1 polymer ?
#
loop_
_entity_poly.entity_id
_entity_poly.type
_entity_poly.pdbx_seq_one_letter_code
_entity_poly.pdbx_strand_id
1 'polypeptide(L)'
;RATTRRAQQLADTALRDYHTTAHGYLTFLAQVGENFPDPPKVVRSDELALEVYWRAPNLSKQRIVGRRDTLALPTNIAYHQDHLGIVQNNFPSIIRIGEGDEVRDVPHPLSAAGIGDYDFAINDSLSIRLPGRSVLVYELRVRPRDPSQPRLVGALYIDRSTADVVRMAFTFTRPPRSSMGRADTSA
;
A
#
# COMPACT_ATOMS: atom_id res chain seq x y z
N ARG A 1 7.50 -2.87 20.60
CA ARG A 1 7.96 -1.46 20.45
C ARG A 1 7.28 -0.80 19.27
N ALA A 2 7.36 -1.33 18.03
CA ALA A 2 6.76 -0.72 16.84
C ALA A 2 5.22 -0.60 16.93
N THR A 3 4.53 -1.60 17.46
CA THR A 3 3.08 -1.54 17.72
C THR A 3 2.71 -0.43 18.71
N THR A 4 3.44 -0.32 19.81
CA THR A 4 3.25 0.72 20.82
C THR A 4 3.54 2.10 20.22
N ARG A 5 4.64 2.24 19.48
CA ARG A 5 5.00 3.49 18.84
C ARG A 5 3.95 3.94 17.83
N ARG A 6 3.45 3.01 17.00
CA ARG A 6 2.37 3.27 16.05
C ARG A 6 1.09 3.73 16.77
N ALA A 7 0.71 3.07 17.86
CA ALA A 7 -0.46 3.46 18.65
C ALA A 7 -0.31 4.88 19.23
N GLN A 8 0.88 5.22 19.74
CA GLN A 8 1.20 6.58 20.21
C GLN A 8 1.07 7.61 19.09
N GLN A 9 1.61 7.33 17.90
CA GLN A 9 1.51 8.24 16.76
C GLN A 9 0.06 8.46 16.29
N LEU A 10 -0.76 7.41 16.29
CA LEU A 10 -2.18 7.52 15.95
C LEU A 10 -3.00 8.28 17.01
N ALA A 11 -2.56 8.25 18.26
CA ALA A 11 -3.18 8.98 19.37
C ALA A 11 -2.63 10.41 19.51
N ASP A 12 -1.60 10.78 18.75
CA ASP A 12 -0.98 12.11 18.82
C ASP A 12 -1.94 13.16 18.25
N THR A 13 -2.38 14.05 19.12
CA THR A 13 -3.26 15.15 18.76
C THR A 13 -2.49 16.45 18.45
N ALA A 14 -1.17 16.46 18.56
CA ALA A 14 -0.34 17.61 18.24
C ALA A 14 -0.29 17.87 16.72
N LEU A 15 -0.31 16.82 15.92
CA LEU A 15 -0.42 16.93 14.47
C LEU A 15 -1.88 17.16 14.07
N ARG A 16 -2.23 18.40 13.76
CA ARG A 16 -3.60 18.78 13.39
C ARG A 16 -3.86 18.76 11.90
N ASP A 17 -2.90 19.20 11.13
CA ASP A 17 -2.95 19.20 9.68
C ASP A 17 -1.53 19.22 9.09
N TYR A 18 -1.43 18.78 7.83
CA TYR A 18 -0.23 18.98 7.04
C TYR A 18 -0.56 19.09 5.55
N HIS A 19 0.35 19.72 4.83
CA HIS A 19 0.40 19.74 3.38
C HIS A 19 1.75 19.19 2.93
N THR A 20 1.74 18.27 1.99
CA THR A 20 2.97 17.69 1.43
C THR A 20 2.81 17.39 -0.05
N THR A 21 3.93 17.25 -0.73
CA THR A 21 3.97 16.74 -2.09
C THR A 21 4.43 15.29 -2.10
N ALA A 22 3.84 14.50 -2.96
CA ALA A 22 4.21 13.11 -3.17
C ALA A 22 4.46 12.85 -4.64
N HIS A 23 5.38 11.95 -4.93
CA HIS A 23 5.70 11.46 -6.24
C HIS A 23 5.66 9.94 -6.22
N GLY A 24 4.94 9.33 -7.14
CA GLY A 24 4.73 7.90 -7.15
C GLY A 24 4.51 7.33 -8.52
N TYR A 25 4.52 6.02 -8.59
CA TYR A 25 4.29 5.25 -9.81
C TYR A 25 3.17 4.25 -9.58
N LEU A 26 2.30 4.12 -10.58
CA LEU A 26 1.28 3.09 -10.65
C LEU A 26 1.57 2.22 -11.87
N THR A 27 1.90 0.96 -11.63
CA THR A 27 2.28 0.04 -12.70
C THR A 27 1.24 -1.06 -12.84
N PHE A 28 0.71 -1.22 -14.03
CA PHE A 28 -0.23 -2.27 -14.39
C PHE A 28 0.51 -3.43 -15.04
N LEU A 29 0.29 -4.61 -14.52
CA LEU A 29 0.89 -5.84 -14.98
C LEU A 29 -0.17 -6.74 -15.59
N ALA A 30 0.07 -7.26 -16.78
CA ALA A 30 -0.75 -8.31 -17.37
C ALA A 30 -0.11 -9.67 -17.13
N GLN A 31 -0.93 -10.59 -16.63
CA GLN A 31 -0.61 -12.00 -16.57
C GLN A 31 -1.73 -12.76 -17.29
N VAL A 32 -1.39 -13.54 -18.28
CA VAL A 32 -2.36 -14.26 -19.13
C VAL A 32 -2.31 -15.73 -18.78
N GLY A 33 -3.43 -16.28 -18.25
CA GLY A 33 -3.65 -17.69 -17.94
C GLY A 33 -3.26 -18.15 -16.52
N GLU A 34 -3.70 -19.34 -16.13
CA GLU A 34 -3.55 -19.86 -14.76
C GLU A 34 -2.19 -20.53 -14.50
N ASN A 35 -1.42 -20.86 -15.53
CA ASN A 35 -0.16 -21.62 -15.41
C ASN A 35 0.96 -21.03 -16.28
N PHE A 36 1.09 -19.71 -16.33
CA PHE A 36 2.14 -19.10 -17.15
C PHE A 36 3.51 -19.17 -16.46
N PRO A 37 4.52 -19.76 -17.14
CA PRO A 37 5.90 -19.75 -16.67
C PRO A 37 6.55 -18.37 -16.76
N ASP A 38 5.97 -17.45 -17.55
CA ASP A 38 6.53 -16.11 -17.75
C ASP A 38 6.13 -15.15 -16.65
N PRO A 39 7.05 -14.28 -16.19
CA PRO A 39 6.73 -13.23 -15.22
C PRO A 39 5.70 -12.24 -15.81
N PRO A 40 4.89 -11.59 -14.96
CA PRO A 40 3.94 -10.58 -15.41
C PRO A 40 4.63 -9.48 -16.22
N LYS A 41 4.04 -9.08 -17.33
CA LYS A 41 4.56 -8.01 -18.20
C LYS A 41 3.91 -6.69 -17.87
N VAL A 42 4.72 -5.64 -17.81
CA VAL A 42 4.20 -4.26 -17.64
C VAL A 42 3.42 -3.88 -18.91
N VAL A 43 2.15 -3.53 -18.75
CA VAL A 43 1.30 -3.06 -19.85
C VAL A 43 1.13 -1.55 -19.83
N ARG A 44 1.20 -0.94 -18.65
CA ARG A 44 1.10 0.50 -18.46
C ARG A 44 1.84 0.90 -17.18
N SER A 45 2.46 2.08 -17.20
CA SER A 45 3.01 2.73 -16.02
C SER A 45 2.63 4.20 -16.03
N ASP A 46 2.00 4.67 -14.95
CA ASP A 46 1.66 6.06 -14.74
C ASP A 46 2.57 6.62 -13.63
N GLU A 47 3.21 7.74 -13.93
CA GLU A 47 3.96 8.54 -12.98
C GLU A 47 3.06 9.69 -12.52
N LEU A 48 2.92 9.85 -11.21
CA LEU A 48 2.00 10.80 -10.61
C LEU A 48 2.74 11.76 -9.67
N ALA A 49 2.49 13.05 -9.83
CA ALA A 49 2.85 14.07 -8.85
C ALA A 49 1.58 14.55 -8.15
N LEU A 50 1.58 14.51 -6.83
CA LEU A 50 0.42 14.75 -5.99
C LEU A 50 0.71 15.85 -4.96
N GLU A 51 -0.30 16.65 -4.67
CA GLU A 51 -0.40 17.41 -3.44
C GLU A 51 -1.35 16.71 -2.49
N VAL A 52 -0.91 16.51 -1.26
CA VAL A 52 -1.68 15.83 -0.22
C VAL A 52 -1.95 16.80 0.91
N TYR A 53 -3.21 16.97 1.22
CA TYR A 53 -3.70 17.78 2.35
C TYR A 53 -4.34 16.82 3.33
N TRP A 54 -3.89 16.84 4.55
CA TRP A 54 -4.48 16.04 5.61
C TRP A 54 -4.86 16.92 6.81
N ARG A 55 -5.98 16.58 7.43
CA ARG A 55 -6.46 17.22 8.67
C ARG A 55 -7.03 16.16 9.61
N ALA A 56 -6.63 16.26 10.87
CA ALA A 56 -7.15 15.38 11.91
C ALA A 56 -8.68 15.46 12.02
N PRO A 57 -9.38 14.38 12.37
CA PRO A 57 -8.80 13.06 12.63
C PRO A 57 -8.52 12.23 11.36
N ASN A 58 -9.27 12.42 10.27
CA ASN A 58 -9.21 11.53 9.09
C ASN A 58 -9.57 12.24 7.77
N LEU A 59 -9.57 13.56 7.74
CA LEU A 59 -9.86 14.27 6.49
C LEU A 59 -8.63 14.28 5.59
N SER A 60 -8.78 13.78 4.38
CA SER A 60 -7.71 13.77 3.38
C SER A 60 -8.24 14.29 2.05
N LYS A 61 -7.43 15.10 1.39
CA LYS A 61 -7.65 15.55 0.02
C LYS A 61 -6.35 15.37 -0.76
N GLN A 62 -6.45 14.76 -1.92
CA GLN A 62 -5.34 14.59 -2.84
C GLN A 62 -5.65 15.32 -4.14
N ARG A 63 -4.66 16.00 -4.68
CA ARG A 63 -4.74 16.69 -5.96
C ARG A 63 -3.61 16.21 -6.86
N ILE A 64 -3.94 15.61 -8.00
CA ILE A 64 -2.97 15.27 -9.01
C ILE A 64 -2.55 16.57 -9.70
N VAL A 65 -1.28 16.94 -9.57
CA VAL A 65 -0.72 18.17 -10.16
C VAL A 65 0.13 17.87 -11.38
N GLY A 66 0.51 16.62 -11.60
CA GLY A 66 1.20 16.17 -12.79
C GLY A 66 1.00 14.67 -13.01
N ARG A 67 0.89 14.30 -14.27
CA ARG A 67 0.78 12.91 -14.70
C ARG A 67 1.56 12.68 -15.97
N ARG A 68 2.27 11.56 -16.02
CA ARG A 68 2.92 11.06 -17.22
C ARG A 68 2.65 9.57 -17.34
N ASP A 69 2.04 9.15 -18.43
CA ASP A 69 1.74 7.75 -18.70
C ASP A 69 2.62 7.19 -19.81
N THR A 70 3.01 5.94 -19.63
CA THR A 70 3.74 5.15 -20.61
C THR A 70 2.95 3.87 -20.87
N LEU A 71 2.46 3.74 -22.10
CA LEU A 71 1.74 2.56 -22.56
C LEU A 71 2.71 1.64 -23.28
N ALA A 72 2.87 0.42 -22.77
CA ALA A 72 3.63 -0.64 -23.43
C ALA A 72 2.74 -1.48 -24.35
N LEU A 73 1.43 -1.55 -24.05
CA LEU A 73 0.40 -2.16 -24.89
C LEU A 73 -0.83 -1.24 -24.93
N PRO A 74 -1.57 -1.17 -26.07
CA PRO A 74 -2.80 -0.40 -26.14
C PRO A 74 -3.85 -1.03 -25.23
N THR A 75 -4.14 -0.39 -24.11
CA THR A 75 -5.12 -0.83 -23.12
C THR A 75 -6.01 0.32 -22.70
N ASN A 76 -7.30 0.06 -22.52
CA ASN A 76 -8.27 1.00 -21.94
C ASN A 76 -8.42 0.76 -20.43
N ILE A 77 -7.31 0.65 -19.72
CA ILE A 77 -7.35 0.50 -18.26
C ILE A 77 -7.76 1.85 -17.68
N ALA A 78 -9.00 1.93 -17.21
CA ALA A 78 -9.49 3.02 -16.38
C ALA A 78 -9.33 2.63 -14.91
N TYR A 79 -8.89 3.56 -14.08
CA TYR A 79 -8.86 3.40 -12.63
C TYR A 79 -9.31 4.70 -11.97
N HIS A 80 -9.98 4.57 -10.84
CA HIS A 80 -10.44 5.72 -10.08
C HIS A 80 -9.27 6.36 -9.34
N GLN A 81 -8.88 7.54 -9.79
CA GLN A 81 -7.76 8.30 -9.24
C GLN A 81 -8.06 8.82 -7.82
N ASP A 82 -9.33 8.93 -7.46
CA ASP A 82 -9.77 9.45 -6.17
C ASP A 82 -9.50 8.48 -5.02
N HIS A 83 -9.30 7.20 -5.30
CA HIS A 83 -9.08 6.15 -4.32
C HIS A 83 -7.61 5.71 -4.20
N LEU A 84 -6.69 6.39 -4.86
CA LEU A 84 -5.26 6.16 -4.69
C LEU A 84 -4.84 6.64 -3.29
N GLY A 85 -5.02 5.80 -2.28
CA GLY A 85 -4.52 6.02 -0.94
C GLY A 85 -3.00 5.96 -0.85
N ILE A 86 -2.32 6.68 -1.77
CA ILE A 86 -0.87 6.59 -2.00
C ILE A 86 -0.08 7.20 -0.85
N VAL A 87 -0.65 8.20 -0.17
CA VAL A 87 0.02 8.84 0.97
C VAL A 87 -0.94 8.90 2.14
N GLN A 88 -0.73 8.02 3.09
CA GLN A 88 -1.46 8.04 4.36
C GLN A 88 -0.47 8.13 5.50
N ASN A 89 -0.80 8.97 6.50
CA ASN A 89 -0.02 9.04 7.71
C ASN A 89 -0.13 7.71 8.46
N ASN A 90 0.98 6.96 8.54
CA ASN A 90 1.10 5.68 9.25
C ASN A 90 0.09 4.59 8.84
N PHE A 91 -0.53 4.64 7.73
CA PHE A 91 -1.60 3.75 7.30
C PHE A 91 -2.68 3.50 8.37
N PRO A 92 -3.96 3.50 8.04
CA PRO A 92 -5.03 3.20 8.99
C PRO A 92 -4.90 1.78 9.54
N SER A 93 -5.61 1.50 10.64
CA SER A 93 -5.64 0.15 11.23
C SER A 93 -6.30 -0.88 10.31
N ILE A 94 -7.11 -0.42 9.38
CA ILE A 94 -7.70 -1.21 8.30
C ILE A 94 -7.29 -0.56 6.97
N ILE A 95 -6.67 -1.36 6.12
CA ILE A 95 -6.30 -0.96 4.75
C ILE A 95 -7.39 -1.50 3.83
N ARG A 96 -8.07 -0.61 3.12
CA ARG A 96 -9.11 -0.99 2.16
C ARG A 96 -8.50 -1.20 0.78
N ILE A 97 -8.87 -2.31 0.15
CA ILE A 97 -8.47 -2.67 -1.20
C ILE A 97 -9.70 -3.04 -2.03
N GLY A 98 -9.70 -2.67 -3.31
CA GLY A 98 -10.77 -2.96 -4.26
C GLY A 98 -11.70 -1.79 -4.48
N GLU A 99 -12.71 -2.00 -5.31
CA GLU A 99 -13.73 -1.04 -5.72
C GLU A 99 -15.12 -1.66 -5.62
N GLY A 100 -16.12 -0.82 -5.37
CA GLY A 100 -17.53 -1.24 -5.32
C GLY A 100 -17.78 -2.36 -4.31
N ASP A 101 -18.49 -3.39 -4.73
CA ASP A 101 -18.87 -4.54 -3.90
C ASP A 101 -17.70 -5.49 -3.60
N GLU A 102 -16.56 -5.30 -4.25
CA GLU A 102 -15.36 -6.14 -4.06
C GLU A 102 -14.38 -5.57 -3.04
N VAL A 103 -14.75 -4.54 -2.30
CA VAL A 103 -13.91 -3.95 -1.26
C VAL A 103 -13.58 -4.99 -0.19
N ARG A 104 -12.30 -5.09 0.14
CA ARG A 104 -11.78 -5.95 1.20
C ARG A 104 -11.12 -5.11 2.27
N ASP A 105 -11.43 -5.40 3.50
CA ASP A 105 -10.77 -4.82 4.67
C ASP A 105 -9.62 -5.72 5.11
N VAL A 106 -8.40 -5.18 5.05
CA VAL A 106 -7.17 -5.89 5.44
C VAL A 106 -6.61 -5.24 6.70
N PRO A 107 -6.55 -5.96 7.82
CA PRO A 107 -5.95 -5.43 9.03
C PRO A 107 -4.47 -5.09 8.84
N HIS A 108 -4.07 -3.89 9.26
CA HIS A 108 -2.66 -3.50 9.25
C HIS A 108 -1.87 -4.43 10.20
N PRO A 109 -0.73 -5.01 9.79
CA PRO A 109 0.00 -6.00 10.58
C PRO A 109 0.37 -5.57 12.00
N LEU A 110 0.63 -4.27 12.19
CA LEU A 110 0.97 -3.72 13.52
C LEU A 110 -0.24 -3.12 14.25
N SER A 111 -1.46 -3.31 13.76
CA SER A 111 -2.67 -2.90 14.49
C SER A 111 -3.04 -3.92 15.56
N ALA A 112 -3.81 -3.49 16.56
CA ALA A 112 -4.33 -4.40 17.58
C ALA A 112 -5.18 -5.53 16.98
N ALA A 113 -5.96 -5.22 15.93
CA ALA A 113 -6.78 -6.21 15.23
C ALA A 113 -5.96 -7.16 14.35
N GLY A 114 -4.80 -6.69 13.82
CA GLY A 114 -4.03 -7.44 12.84
C GLY A 114 -2.87 -8.26 13.43
N ILE A 115 -2.32 -7.85 14.56
CA ILE A 115 -1.07 -8.45 15.08
C ILE A 115 -1.15 -9.98 15.28
N GLY A 116 -2.33 -10.49 15.58
CA GLY A 116 -2.58 -11.93 15.72
C GLY A 116 -2.68 -12.70 14.41
N ASP A 117 -2.91 -12.01 13.29
CA ASP A 117 -3.13 -12.63 11.97
C ASP A 117 -1.83 -12.88 11.20
N TYR A 118 -0.70 -12.41 11.72
CA TYR A 118 0.57 -12.44 11.01
C TYR A 118 1.70 -13.06 11.82
N ASP A 119 2.62 -13.69 11.11
CA ASP A 119 3.93 -14.06 11.60
C ASP A 119 4.97 -13.03 11.15
N PHE A 120 5.90 -12.75 12.05
CA PHE A 120 6.93 -11.75 11.85
C PHE A 120 8.32 -12.36 11.99
N ALA A 121 9.21 -12.01 11.08
CA ALA A 121 10.62 -12.40 11.16
C ALA A 121 11.51 -11.22 10.78
N ILE A 122 12.52 -10.95 11.59
CA ILE A 122 13.58 -10.00 11.21
C ILE A 122 14.43 -10.70 10.16
N ASN A 123 14.50 -10.11 8.97
CA ASN A 123 15.25 -10.66 7.84
C ASN A 123 16.65 -10.05 7.75
N ASP A 124 16.74 -8.73 7.86
CA ASP A 124 17.98 -7.98 7.70
C ASP A 124 17.95 -6.64 8.44
N SER A 125 19.10 -5.98 8.46
CA SER A 125 19.20 -4.58 8.86
C SER A 125 19.93 -3.80 7.77
N LEU A 126 19.33 -2.74 7.29
CA LEU A 126 19.86 -1.95 6.18
C LEU A 126 19.74 -0.45 6.46
N SER A 127 20.50 0.33 5.69
CA SER A 127 20.43 1.79 5.75
C SER A 127 19.52 2.30 4.65
N ILE A 128 18.48 3.05 5.02
CA ILE A 128 17.60 3.74 4.07
C ILE A 128 17.96 5.22 4.04
N ARG A 129 18.19 5.73 2.83
CA ARG A 129 18.39 7.16 2.62
C ARG A 129 17.04 7.84 2.50
N LEU A 130 16.76 8.74 3.43
CA LEU A 130 15.61 9.64 3.40
C LEU A 130 16.08 11.05 3.04
N PRO A 131 15.18 11.96 2.65
CA PRO A 131 15.53 13.37 2.45
C PRO A 131 16.20 13.94 3.71
N GLY A 132 17.44 14.44 3.56
CA GLY A 132 18.21 15.06 4.62
C GLY A 132 18.85 14.12 5.66
N ARG A 133 18.58 12.81 5.65
CA ARG A 133 19.18 11.85 6.59
C ARG A 133 19.20 10.42 6.09
N SER A 134 20.08 9.61 6.68
CA SER A 134 20.03 8.15 6.58
C SER A 134 19.56 7.54 7.90
N VAL A 135 18.73 6.52 7.83
CA VAL A 135 18.23 5.78 8.99
C VAL A 135 18.61 4.31 8.87
N LEU A 136 19.01 3.72 9.98
CA LEU A 136 19.25 2.30 10.07
C LEU A 136 17.95 1.61 10.47
N VAL A 137 17.51 0.65 9.66
CA VAL A 137 16.22 -0.02 9.84
C VAL A 137 16.37 -1.52 9.95
N TYR A 138 15.42 -2.16 10.63
CA TYR A 138 15.18 -3.58 10.50
C TYR A 138 14.18 -3.83 9.38
N GLU A 139 14.49 -4.76 8.50
CA GLU A 139 13.53 -5.35 7.59
C GLU A 139 12.75 -6.45 8.33
N LEU A 140 11.49 -6.17 8.62
CA LEU A 140 10.58 -7.09 9.28
C LEU A 140 9.69 -7.74 8.24
N ARG A 141 9.93 -9.00 7.91
CA ARG A 141 9.03 -9.79 7.06
C ARG A 141 7.70 -10.02 7.75
N VAL A 142 6.65 -9.89 6.95
CA VAL A 142 5.26 -10.09 7.38
C VAL A 142 4.64 -11.16 6.51
N ARG A 143 4.12 -12.21 7.12
CA ARG A 143 3.40 -13.30 6.45
C ARG A 143 2.08 -13.56 7.17
N PRO A 144 0.97 -13.70 6.44
CA PRO A 144 -0.29 -14.09 7.05
C PRO A 144 -0.22 -15.53 7.53
N ARG A 145 -0.81 -15.80 8.68
CA ARG A 145 -1.00 -17.17 9.20
C ARG A 145 -2.03 -17.94 8.38
N ASP A 146 -3.06 -17.24 7.92
CA ASP A 146 -4.06 -17.79 7.01
C ASP A 146 -4.01 -17.08 5.65
N PRO A 147 -3.33 -17.66 4.65
CA PRO A 147 -3.26 -17.08 3.31
C PRO A 147 -4.57 -17.19 2.52
N SER A 148 -5.57 -17.91 3.03
CA SER A 148 -6.90 -17.98 2.42
C SER A 148 -7.71 -16.71 2.61
N GLN A 149 -7.34 -15.88 3.57
CA GLN A 149 -7.95 -14.58 3.82
C GLN A 149 -7.22 -13.46 3.08
N PRO A 150 -7.91 -12.36 2.72
CA PRO A 150 -7.23 -11.17 2.20
C PRO A 150 -6.34 -10.57 3.29
N ARG A 151 -5.05 -10.72 3.12
CA ARG A 151 -4.02 -10.29 4.06
C ARG A 151 -2.83 -9.69 3.30
N LEU A 152 -2.05 -8.90 4.01
CA LEU A 152 -0.81 -8.33 3.52
C LEU A 152 0.33 -9.34 3.62
N VAL A 153 1.17 -9.40 2.61
CA VAL A 153 2.43 -10.14 2.62
C VAL A 153 3.54 -9.25 2.11
N GLY A 154 4.67 -9.19 2.81
CA GLY A 154 5.78 -8.33 2.41
C GLY A 154 6.73 -8.00 3.54
N ALA A 155 7.18 -6.75 3.59
CA ALA A 155 8.12 -6.26 4.59
C ALA A 155 7.75 -4.88 5.12
N LEU A 156 7.99 -4.68 6.41
CA LEU A 156 7.98 -3.40 7.09
C LEU A 156 9.42 -3.02 7.44
N TYR A 157 9.77 -1.78 7.18
CA TYR A 157 11.08 -1.23 7.53
C TYR A 157 10.93 -0.35 8.76
N ILE A 158 11.52 -0.80 9.86
CA ILE A 158 11.35 -0.21 11.18
C ILE A 158 12.64 0.50 11.59
N ASP A 159 12.58 1.79 11.85
CA ASP A 159 13.73 2.55 12.39
C ASP A 159 14.18 1.93 13.73
N ARG A 160 15.45 1.58 13.82
CA ARG A 160 16.04 0.92 14.99
C ARG A 160 15.98 1.79 16.24
N SER A 161 16.10 3.10 16.08
CA SER A 161 16.16 4.06 17.19
C SER A 161 14.78 4.42 17.73
N THR A 162 13.85 4.75 16.84
CA THR A 162 12.54 5.29 17.20
C THR A 162 11.43 4.23 17.20
N ALA A 163 11.64 3.11 16.50
CA ALA A 163 10.65 2.08 16.21
C ALA A 163 9.51 2.57 15.28
N ASP A 164 9.74 3.63 14.54
CA ASP A 164 8.81 4.11 13.53
C ASP A 164 8.82 3.22 12.28
N VAL A 165 7.66 3.05 11.67
CA VAL A 165 7.57 2.45 10.32
C VAL A 165 7.96 3.53 9.32
N VAL A 166 9.10 3.35 8.65
CA VAL A 166 9.61 4.33 7.67
C VAL A 166 9.30 3.92 6.23
N ARG A 167 8.98 2.66 6.00
CA ARG A 167 8.62 2.13 4.68
C ARG A 167 7.80 0.86 4.83
N MET A 168 6.89 0.65 3.89
CA MET A 168 6.19 -0.61 3.68
C MET A 168 6.36 -1.05 2.23
N ALA A 169 6.69 -2.33 2.01
CA ALA A 169 6.72 -2.96 0.70
C ALA A 169 5.89 -4.24 0.77
N PHE A 170 4.74 -4.28 0.09
CA PHE A 170 3.80 -5.37 0.27
C PHE A 170 2.93 -5.61 -0.96
N THR A 171 2.33 -6.79 -0.99
CA THR A 171 1.21 -7.16 -1.84
C THR A 171 0.13 -7.83 -1.00
N PHE A 172 -0.97 -8.25 -1.61
CA PHE A 172 -2.06 -8.93 -0.93
C PHE A 172 -2.15 -10.40 -1.37
N THR A 173 -2.46 -11.29 -0.42
CA THR A 173 -2.62 -12.72 -0.69
C THR A 173 -3.79 -13.02 -1.62
N ARG A 174 -4.84 -12.20 -1.54
CA ARG A 174 -6.01 -12.24 -2.40
C ARG A 174 -6.35 -10.83 -2.85
N PRO A 175 -5.81 -10.38 -3.98
CA PRO A 175 -6.22 -9.11 -4.56
C PRO A 175 -7.71 -9.17 -4.91
N PRO A 176 -8.43 -8.04 -4.89
CA PRO A 176 -9.79 -7.98 -5.40
C PRO A 176 -9.78 -8.48 -6.84
N ARG A 177 -10.76 -9.30 -7.21
CA ARG A 177 -10.95 -9.69 -8.59
C ARG A 177 -11.36 -8.42 -9.34
N SER A 178 -10.60 -8.03 -10.35
CA SER A 178 -11.08 -6.98 -11.23
C SER A 178 -12.32 -7.52 -11.95
N SER A 179 -13.35 -6.71 -12.03
CA SER A 179 -14.59 -7.01 -12.77
C SER A 179 -14.40 -7.10 -14.30
N MET A 180 -13.17 -7.22 -14.79
CA MET A 180 -12.86 -7.55 -16.17
C MET A 180 -13.18 -9.03 -16.41
N GLY A 181 -14.41 -9.29 -16.86
CA GLY A 181 -14.73 -10.58 -17.47
C GLY A 181 -15.93 -11.34 -16.93
N ARG A 182 -17.06 -10.67 -16.69
CA ARG A 182 -18.35 -11.32 -16.92
C ARG A 182 -18.82 -10.90 -18.32
N ALA A 183 -18.29 -11.59 -19.32
CA ALA A 183 -19.01 -11.66 -20.58
C ALA A 183 -20.32 -12.39 -20.27
N ASP A 184 -21.43 -11.67 -20.34
CA ASP A 184 -22.76 -12.25 -20.37
C ASP A 184 -22.81 -13.27 -21.53
N THR A 185 -22.73 -14.55 -21.18
CA THR A 185 -23.13 -15.62 -22.07
C THR A 185 -24.59 -15.93 -21.76
N SER A 186 -25.49 -15.05 -22.21
CA SER A 186 -26.90 -15.33 -22.34
C SER A 186 -27.24 -15.19 -23.82
N ALA A 187 -27.24 -16.31 -24.52
CA ALA A 187 -27.94 -16.54 -25.76
C ALA A 187 -28.80 -17.78 -25.60
#